data_b66931e2ed316ef5d52ac364d851579e
#
_entry.id   b66931e2ed316ef5d52ac364d851579e
#
_cell.length_a   1.000
_cell.length_b   1.000
_cell.length_c   1.000
_cell.angle_alpha   90.00
_cell.angle_beta   90.00
_cell.angle_gamma   90.00
#
_symmetry.space_group_name_H-M   'P 1'
#
loop_
_entity.id
_entity.type
_entity.pdbx_description
1 polymer ?
#
loop_
_entity_poly.entity_id
_entity_poly.type
_entity_poly.pdbx_seq_one_letter_code
_entity_poly.pdbx_strand_id
1 'polypeptide(L)'
;MTAPSRRRATYEDVLRAPSNVVAEVLFGRLYTHPRPSLRHANASSHLGGLLCGPFRFGQGGPGGWVIYDEPELHLGAEPDIVVPDLAGWHRERLADLAEDARWTSIAPDWLCEVLSPSTEASDRAEKMEIYLRERVRHVWLIDPVLRTLEVYRHGGEVWQRLAVYRDDATVRAEPFEAFELPLGLLWER
;
A
#
# COMPACT_ATOMS: atom_id res chain seq x y z
N MET A 1 -10.06 -29.26 26.84
CA MET A 1 -9.49 -28.03 27.43
C MET A 1 -9.40 -27.04 26.30
N THR A 2 -10.26 -26.04 26.22
CA THR A 2 -10.22 -24.95 25.24
C THR A 2 -9.06 -24.03 25.63
N ALA A 3 -8.13 -23.80 24.70
CA ALA A 3 -7.09 -22.81 24.90
C ALA A 3 -7.73 -21.43 25.18
N PRO A 4 -7.18 -20.62 26.08
CA PRO A 4 -7.73 -19.30 26.35
C PRO A 4 -7.77 -18.50 25.04
N SER A 5 -8.91 -17.95 24.71
CA SER A 5 -9.10 -17.05 23.58
C SER A 5 -8.13 -15.88 23.73
N ARG A 6 -7.16 -15.75 22.82
CA ARG A 6 -6.26 -14.61 22.78
C ARG A 6 -7.10 -13.36 22.50
N ARG A 7 -7.00 -12.33 23.35
CA ARG A 7 -7.65 -11.04 23.10
C ARG A 7 -7.26 -10.50 21.71
N ARG A 8 -8.23 -10.02 20.96
CA ARG A 8 -7.95 -9.33 19.69
C ARG A 8 -7.14 -8.06 19.97
N ALA A 9 -6.14 -7.81 19.12
CA ALA A 9 -5.41 -6.56 19.12
C ALA A 9 -6.31 -5.42 18.62
N THR A 10 -6.06 -4.22 19.11
CA THR A 10 -6.83 -3.00 18.83
C THR A 10 -5.89 -1.85 18.49
N TYR A 11 -6.44 -0.72 18.07
CA TYR A 11 -5.66 0.51 17.85
C TYR A 11 -4.83 0.95 19.07
N GLU A 12 -5.34 0.72 20.27
CA GLU A 12 -4.58 0.97 21.50
C GLU A 12 -3.27 0.18 21.57
N ASP A 13 -3.23 -1.01 20.99
CA ASP A 13 -2.03 -1.83 20.95
C ASP A 13 -1.01 -1.26 19.94
N VAL A 14 -1.51 -0.71 18.81
CA VAL A 14 -0.69 0.05 17.85
C VAL A 14 -0.06 1.28 18.51
N LEU A 15 -0.88 2.08 19.22
CA LEU A 15 -0.41 3.30 19.91
C LEU A 15 0.62 3.02 21.02
N ARG A 16 0.61 1.81 21.58
CA ARG A 16 1.59 1.38 22.62
C ARG A 16 2.86 0.77 22.04
N ALA A 17 2.88 0.52 20.73
CA ALA A 17 4.06 -0.04 20.09
C ALA A 17 5.26 0.94 20.20
N PRO A 18 6.49 0.45 20.25
CA PRO A 18 7.67 1.31 20.25
C PRO A 18 7.72 2.19 18.99
N SER A 19 8.14 3.45 19.13
CA SER A 19 8.20 4.43 18.04
C SER A 19 9.18 4.08 16.90
N ASN A 20 10.06 3.12 17.13
CA ASN A 20 11.05 2.66 16.16
C ASN A 20 10.58 1.48 15.29
N VAL A 21 9.31 1.10 15.40
CA VAL A 21 8.68 0.05 14.57
C VAL A 21 7.46 0.60 13.85
N VAL A 22 7.06 -0.06 12.76
CA VAL A 22 5.72 0.06 12.17
C VAL A 22 4.84 -1.00 12.84
N ALA A 23 3.69 -0.61 13.35
CA ALA A 23 2.76 -1.51 14.02
C ALA A 23 1.43 -1.57 13.26
N GLU A 24 0.94 -2.76 12.99
CA GLU A 24 -0.28 -3.03 12.24
C GLU A 24 -1.15 -4.05 12.99
N VAL A 25 -2.46 -4.03 12.76
CA VAL A 25 -3.38 -5.06 13.27
C VAL A 25 -4.00 -5.76 12.07
N LEU A 26 -3.63 -7.03 11.87
CA LEU A 26 -4.15 -7.87 10.79
C LEU A 26 -4.94 -9.02 11.40
N PHE A 27 -6.22 -9.15 11.04
CA PHE A 27 -7.13 -10.15 11.58
C PHE A 27 -7.14 -10.23 13.11
N GLY A 28 -7.05 -9.05 13.77
CA GLY A 28 -7.03 -8.92 15.21
C GLY A 28 -5.73 -9.39 15.88
N ARG A 29 -4.63 -9.48 15.14
CA ARG A 29 -3.28 -9.75 15.66
C ARG A 29 -2.38 -8.54 15.45
N LEU A 30 -1.61 -8.18 16.45
CA LEU A 30 -0.60 -7.12 16.33
C LEU A 30 0.64 -7.68 15.62
N TYR A 31 1.03 -7.00 14.57
CA TYR A 31 2.30 -7.19 13.85
C TYR A 31 3.17 -5.96 14.08
N THR A 32 4.47 -6.17 14.20
CA THR A 32 5.43 -5.08 14.30
C THR A 32 6.61 -5.37 13.40
N HIS A 33 6.97 -4.38 12.59
CA HIS A 33 8.07 -4.49 11.65
C HIS A 33 9.11 -3.40 11.91
N PRO A 34 10.41 -3.68 11.71
CA PRO A 34 11.42 -2.64 11.77
C PRO A 34 11.18 -1.58 10.70
N ARG A 35 11.70 -0.38 10.90
CA ARG A 35 11.69 0.65 9.87
C ARG A 35 12.33 0.14 8.57
N PRO A 36 11.84 0.58 7.39
CA PRO A 36 12.29 0.08 6.11
C PRO A 36 13.78 0.33 5.86
N SER A 37 14.39 -0.56 5.06
CA SER A 37 15.76 -0.38 4.60
C SER A 37 15.86 0.80 3.60
N LEU A 38 17.07 1.34 3.40
CA LEU A 38 17.27 2.40 2.40
C LEU A 38 16.87 1.98 0.97
N ARG A 39 17.02 0.69 0.62
CA ARG A 39 16.58 0.18 -0.68
C ARG A 39 15.06 0.24 -0.83
N HIS A 40 14.34 -0.16 0.19
CA HIS A 40 12.89 -0.08 0.26
C HIS A 40 12.43 1.39 0.19
N ALA A 41 12.95 2.24 1.07
CA ALA A 41 12.62 3.67 1.09
C ALA A 41 12.91 4.37 -0.24
N ASN A 42 13.99 3.96 -0.93
CA ASN A 42 14.32 4.48 -2.26
C ASN A 42 13.23 4.13 -3.29
N ALA A 43 12.82 2.85 -3.35
CA ALA A 43 11.79 2.43 -4.29
C ALA A 43 10.44 3.13 -4.02
N SER A 44 10.02 3.22 -2.76
CA SER A 44 8.79 3.93 -2.36
C SER A 44 8.84 5.42 -2.71
N SER A 45 9.92 6.12 -2.32
CA SER A 45 10.09 7.55 -2.58
C SER A 45 10.10 7.88 -4.07
N HIS A 46 10.83 7.10 -4.87
CA HIS A 46 10.89 7.32 -6.33
C HIS A 46 9.54 7.06 -6.98
N LEU A 47 8.85 5.98 -6.61
CA LEU A 47 7.51 5.71 -7.12
C LEU A 47 6.54 6.85 -6.77
N GLY A 48 6.49 7.27 -5.50
CA GLY A 48 5.66 8.38 -5.06
C GLY A 48 5.96 9.67 -5.83
N GLY A 49 7.25 10.01 -6.02
CA GLY A 49 7.67 11.16 -6.79
C GLY A 49 7.24 11.11 -8.26
N LEU A 50 7.43 9.95 -8.92
CA LEU A 50 7.04 9.74 -10.32
C LEU A 50 5.53 9.83 -10.53
N LEU A 51 4.72 9.31 -9.62
CA LEU A 51 3.26 9.32 -9.73
C LEU A 51 2.63 10.66 -9.32
N CYS A 52 3.20 11.35 -8.32
CA CYS A 52 2.64 12.63 -7.85
C CYS A 52 2.62 13.70 -8.93
N GLY A 53 3.65 13.80 -9.77
CA GLY A 53 3.69 14.76 -10.88
C GLY A 53 2.45 14.68 -11.77
N PRO A 54 2.26 13.57 -12.50
CA PRO A 54 1.17 13.44 -13.45
C PRO A 54 -0.20 13.24 -12.81
N PHE A 55 -0.31 12.56 -11.68
CA PHE A 55 -1.62 12.14 -11.15
C PHE A 55 -2.12 13.03 -9.99
N ARG A 56 -1.25 13.53 -9.11
CA ARG A 56 -1.67 14.44 -8.05
C ARG A 56 -1.71 15.89 -8.51
N PHE A 57 -0.69 16.33 -9.23
CA PHE A 57 -0.52 17.73 -9.65
C PHE A 57 -0.96 18.00 -11.09
N GLY A 58 -1.24 16.97 -11.90
CA GLY A 58 -1.62 17.11 -13.31
C GLY A 58 -0.48 17.59 -14.21
N GLN A 59 0.76 17.47 -13.79
CA GLN A 59 1.94 17.89 -14.54
C GLN A 59 2.31 16.82 -15.57
N GLY A 60 1.89 17.03 -16.81
CA GLY A 60 2.12 16.05 -17.89
C GLY A 60 1.21 14.81 -17.79
N GLY A 61 0.12 14.87 -17.04
CA GLY A 61 -0.84 13.79 -16.85
C GLY A 61 -2.23 14.27 -16.44
N PRO A 62 -3.18 13.35 -16.19
CA PRO A 62 -4.59 13.68 -16.00
C PRO A 62 -4.91 14.38 -14.67
N GLY A 63 -4.05 14.30 -13.66
CA GLY A 63 -4.39 14.75 -12.31
C GLY A 63 -5.50 13.89 -11.68
N GLY A 64 -6.22 14.46 -10.70
CA GLY A 64 -7.43 13.88 -10.13
C GLY A 64 -7.22 12.89 -8.99
N TRP A 65 -5.98 12.59 -8.62
CA TRP A 65 -5.64 11.70 -7.51
C TRP A 65 -5.15 12.46 -6.27
N VAL A 66 -5.32 11.82 -5.12
CA VAL A 66 -4.61 12.12 -3.89
C VAL A 66 -3.76 10.89 -3.58
N ILE A 67 -2.46 11.07 -3.46
CA ILE A 67 -1.51 9.99 -3.17
C ILE A 67 -0.81 10.36 -1.86
N TYR A 68 -0.79 9.42 -0.92
CA TYR A 68 -0.12 9.53 0.37
C TYR A 68 0.95 8.44 0.53
N ASP A 69 1.99 8.79 1.26
CA ASP A 69 3.06 7.91 1.71
C ASP A 69 2.76 7.43 3.14
N GLU A 70 2.89 6.15 3.38
CA GLU A 70 2.60 5.45 4.65
C GLU A 70 1.27 5.90 5.33
N PRO A 71 0.13 5.99 4.63
CA PRO A 71 -1.11 6.38 5.28
C PRO A 71 -1.63 5.26 6.19
N GLU A 72 -2.07 5.61 7.39
CA GLU A 72 -2.72 4.66 8.29
C GLU A 72 -4.18 4.45 7.87
N LEU A 73 -4.54 3.20 7.60
CA LEU A 73 -5.88 2.80 7.16
C LEU A 73 -6.53 1.92 8.22
N HIS A 74 -7.77 2.25 8.60
CA HIS A 74 -8.61 1.45 9.49
C HIS A 74 -9.74 0.81 8.68
N LEU A 75 -9.55 -0.41 8.21
CA LEU A 75 -10.40 -1.05 7.22
C LEU A 75 -11.34 -2.09 7.84
N GLY A 76 -12.63 -1.99 7.52
CA GLY A 76 -13.66 -2.91 7.98
C GLY A 76 -14.34 -2.51 9.28
N ALA A 77 -15.41 -3.25 9.67
CA ALA A 77 -16.22 -2.96 10.85
C ALA A 77 -15.50 -3.27 12.18
N GLU A 78 -14.68 -4.32 12.20
CA GLU A 78 -13.69 -4.60 13.25
C GLU A 78 -12.32 -4.32 12.65
N PRO A 79 -11.85 -3.06 12.65
CA PRO A 79 -10.88 -2.61 11.69
C PRO A 79 -9.56 -3.36 11.80
N ASP A 80 -9.11 -3.85 10.65
CA ASP A 80 -7.70 -4.10 10.44
C ASP A 80 -7.00 -2.75 10.26
N ILE A 81 -5.85 -2.60 10.88
CA ILE A 81 -5.06 -1.36 10.82
C ILE A 81 -3.82 -1.66 10.00
N VAL A 82 -3.76 -1.07 8.83
CA VAL A 82 -2.68 -1.32 7.86
C VAL A 82 -2.02 -0.01 7.44
N VAL A 83 -0.74 -0.09 7.16
CA VAL A 83 0.06 1.04 6.69
C VAL A 83 0.78 0.62 5.41
N PRO A 84 0.11 0.74 4.23
CA PRO A 84 0.77 0.48 2.96
C PRO A 84 1.83 1.55 2.68
N ASP A 85 2.89 1.20 1.94
CA ASP A 85 3.96 2.16 1.59
C ASP A 85 3.44 3.36 0.80
N LEU A 86 2.51 3.14 -0.12
CA LEU A 86 1.81 4.22 -0.83
C LEU A 86 0.33 3.85 -0.98
N ALA A 87 -0.56 4.84 -0.90
CA ALA A 87 -1.94 4.65 -1.29
C ALA A 87 -2.51 5.87 -2.01
N GLY A 88 -3.45 5.62 -2.93
CA GLY A 88 -4.04 6.64 -3.78
C GLY A 88 -5.56 6.50 -3.89
N TRP A 89 -6.22 7.64 -3.89
CA TRP A 89 -7.66 7.80 -4.07
C TRP A 89 -7.96 8.76 -5.19
N HIS A 90 -9.06 8.55 -5.90
CA HIS A 90 -9.65 9.64 -6.65
C HIS A 90 -10.06 10.77 -5.71
N ARG A 91 -9.73 12.02 -6.04
CA ARG A 91 -9.84 13.21 -5.17
C ARG A 91 -11.22 13.37 -4.56
N GLU A 92 -12.28 13.11 -5.33
CA GLU A 92 -13.67 13.21 -4.89
C GLU A 92 -14.02 12.25 -3.75
N ARG A 93 -13.32 11.14 -3.61
CA ARG A 93 -13.56 10.17 -2.53
C ARG A 93 -13.06 10.63 -1.16
N LEU A 94 -12.16 11.59 -1.15
CA LEU A 94 -11.61 12.17 0.09
C LEU A 94 -12.16 13.59 0.36
N ALA A 95 -13.20 14.05 -0.36
CA ALA A 95 -13.70 15.40 -0.24
C ALA A 95 -14.15 15.79 1.19
N ASP A 96 -14.69 14.82 1.94
CA ASP A 96 -15.17 15.02 3.30
C ASP A 96 -14.14 14.60 4.37
N LEU A 97 -12.94 14.17 3.97
CA LEU A 97 -11.90 13.81 4.94
C LEU A 97 -11.29 15.08 5.53
N ALA A 98 -11.26 15.17 6.86
CA ALA A 98 -10.65 16.30 7.57
C ALA A 98 -9.14 16.39 7.23
N GLU A 99 -8.63 17.60 7.04
CA GLU A 99 -7.22 17.84 6.66
C GLU A 99 -6.22 17.35 7.72
N ASP A 100 -6.63 17.33 8.99
CA ASP A 100 -5.82 16.88 10.13
C ASP A 100 -6.10 15.42 10.55
N ALA A 101 -6.87 14.68 9.73
CA ALA A 101 -7.14 13.27 9.98
C ALA A 101 -5.82 12.48 10.01
N ARG A 102 -5.64 11.67 11.05
CA ARG A 102 -4.44 10.82 11.22
C ARG A 102 -4.55 9.49 10.51
N TRP A 103 -5.76 9.06 10.20
CA TRP A 103 -6.09 7.81 9.52
C TRP A 103 -7.40 7.98 8.74
N THR A 104 -7.68 7.03 7.87
CA THR A 104 -8.96 6.97 7.17
C THR A 104 -9.50 5.55 7.12
N SER A 105 -10.84 5.41 7.09
CA SER A 105 -11.52 4.12 6.82
C SER A 105 -11.93 3.96 5.35
N ILE A 106 -11.61 4.94 4.51
CA ILE A 106 -11.94 4.90 3.09
C ILE A 106 -10.91 4.04 2.37
N ALA A 107 -11.31 2.84 1.93
CA ALA A 107 -10.42 1.98 1.16
C ALA A 107 -9.89 2.70 -0.09
N PRO A 108 -8.59 2.64 -0.39
CA PRO A 108 -8.01 3.31 -1.53
C PRO A 108 -8.46 2.72 -2.88
N ASP A 109 -8.35 3.51 -3.94
CA ASP A 109 -8.54 3.02 -5.30
C ASP A 109 -7.29 2.27 -5.80
N TRP A 110 -6.14 2.60 -5.26
CA TRP A 110 -4.86 1.96 -5.52
C TRP A 110 -3.98 2.01 -4.28
N LEU A 111 -3.20 0.98 -4.07
CA LEU A 111 -2.09 0.99 -3.11
C LEU A 111 -0.89 0.20 -3.64
N CYS A 112 0.25 0.45 -3.01
CA CYS A 112 1.50 -0.24 -3.29
C CYS A 112 2.15 -0.71 -2.00
N GLU A 113 2.61 -1.95 -2.00
CA GLU A 113 3.53 -2.50 -0.99
C GLU A 113 4.90 -2.72 -1.63
N VAL A 114 5.92 -2.22 -1.00
CA VAL A 114 7.31 -2.48 -1.36
C VAL A 114 7.82 -3.61 -0.49
N LEU A 115 8.01 -4.77 -1.08
CA LEU A 115 8.33 -6.00 -0.36
C LEU A 115 9.69 -5.93 0.32
N SER A 116 9.75 -6.48 1.51
CA SER A 116 10.98 -6.66 2.27
C SER A 116 11.01 -8.06 2.90
N PRO A 117 12.17 -8.63 3.25
CA PRO A 117 12.24 -9.94 3.90
C PRO A 117 11.45 -10.04 5.21
N SER A 118 11.19 -8.90 5.88
CA SER A 118 10.42 -8.87 7.13
C SER A 118 8.92 -8.77 6.96
N THR A 119 8.42 -8.32 5.81
CA THR A 119 6.99 -8.05 5.58
C THR A 119 6.40 -8.87 4.44
N GLU A 120 7.21 -9.38 3.49
CA GLU A 120 6.74 -10.05 2.26
C GLU A 120 5.67 -11.12 2.54
N ALA A 121 5.83 -11.92 3.58
CA ALA A 121 4.88 -12.97 3.90
C ALA A 121 3.51 -12.41 4.28
N SER A 122 3.45 -11.36 5.12
CA SER A 122 2.20 -10.70 5.50
C SER A 122 1.64 -9.85 4.37
N ASP A 123 2.48 -9.18 3.57
CA ASP A 123 2.03 -8.37 2.43
C ASP A 123 1.35 -9.25 1.37
N ARG A 124 1.93 -10.42 1.07
CA ARG A 124 1.39 -11.35 0.06
C ARG A 124 0.21 -12.21 0.54
N ALA A 125 0.02 -12.36 1.84
CA ALA A 125 -1.06 -13.16 2.41
C ALA A 125 -2.10 -12.28 3.10
N GLU A 126 -1.86 -11.91 4.36
CA GLU A 126 -2.86 -11.26 5.20
C GLU A 126 -3.32 -9.91 4.62
N LYS A 127 -2.39 -9.05 4.18
CA LYS A 127 -2.76 -7.75 3.64
C LYS A 127 -3.50 -7.86 2.31
N MET A 128 -3.05 -8.72 1.39
CA MET A 128 -3.78 -8.95 0.12
C MET A 128 -5.21 -9.44 0.36
N GLU A 129 -5.47 -10.27 1.39
CA GLU A 129 -6.82 -10.71 1.75
C GLU A 129 -7.65 -9.54 2.31
N ILE A 130 -7.07 -8.72 3.19
CA ILE A 130 -7.74 -7.52 3.73
C ILE A 130 -8.10 -6.58 2.59
N TYR A 131 -7.17 -6.26 1.70
CA TYR A 131 -7.39 -5.35 0.57
C TYR A 131 -8.46 -5.87 -0.40
N LEU A 132 -8.50 -7.19 -0.64
CA LEU A 132 -9.56 -7.82 -1.45
C LEU A 132 -10.94 -7.67 -0.79
N ARG A 133 -11.04 -8.03 0.49
CA ARG A 133 -12.28 -7.92 1.27
C ARG A 133 -12.82 -6.48 1.30
N GLU A 134 -11.93 -5.51 1.46
CA GLU A 134 -12.28 -4.08 1.54
C GLU A 134 -12.38 -3.40 0.17
N ARG A 135 -12.30 -4.20 -0.91
CA ARG A 135 -12.53 -3.75 -2.29
C ARG A 135 -11.57 -2.67 -2.79
N VAL A 136 -10.32 -2.73 -2.36
CA VAL A 136 -9.24 -1.97 -2.99
C VAL A 136 -9.19 -2.36 -4.47
N ARG A 137 -9.21 -1.37 -5.37
CA ARG A 137 -9.35 -1.67 -6.81
C ARG A 137 -8.08 -2.21 -7.45
N HIS A 138 -6.94 -1.63 -7.09
CA HIS A 138 -5.63 -2.04 -7.63
C HIS A 138 -4.60 -2.15 -6.51
N VAL A 139 -3.79 -3.18 -6.59
CA VAL A 139 -2.63 -3.38 -5.72
C VAL A 139 -1.38 -3.59 -6.57
N TRP A 140 -0.32 -2.88 -6.23
CA TRP A 140 1.00 -3.12 -6.76
C TRP A 140 1.88 -3.74 -5.68
N LEU A 141 2.61 -4.79 -6.04
CA LEU A 141 3.68 -5.33 -5.20
C LEU A 141 5.01 -5.08 -5.92
N ILE A 142 5.90 -4.37 -5.26
CA ILE A 142 7.24 -4.05 -5.76
C ILE A 142 8.26 -4.83 -4.97
N ASP A 143 9.07 -5.62 -5.66
CA ASP A 143 10.25 -6.26 -5.06
C ASP A 143 11.52 -5.55 -5.54
N PRO A 144 12.16 -4.72 -4.70
CA PRO A 144 13.36 -3.98 -5.10
C PRO A 144 14.62 -4.86 -5.12
N VAL A 145 14.55 -6.10 -4.63
CA VAL A 145 15.65 -7.09 -4.71
C VAL A 145 15.58 -7.84 -6.04
N LEU A 146 14.39 -8.34 -6.37
CA LEU A 146 14.14 -9.03 -7.64
C LEU A 146 13.90 -8.07 -8.80
N ARG A 147 13.80 -6.77 -8.54
CA ARG A 147 13.47 -5.70 -9.51
C ARG A 147 12.19 -6.03 -10.28
N THR A 148 11.11 -6.32 -9.57
CA THR A 148 9.82 -6.66 -10.17
C THR A 148 8.72 -5.72 -9.69
N LEU A 149 7.75 -5.46 -10.58
CA LEU A 149 6.46 -4.86 -10.29
C LEU A 149 5.37 -5.85 -10.70
N GLU A 150 4.60 -6.31 -9.73
CA GLU A 150 3.39 -7.11 -9.94
C GLU A 150 2.16 -6.20 -9.84
N VAL A 151 1.28 -6.27 -10.83
CA VAL A 151 0.06 -5.45 -10.92
C VAL A 151 -1.16 -6.33 -10.76
N TYR A 152 -1.99 -6.01 -9.78
CA TYR A 152 -3.22 -6.71 -9.46
C TYR A 152 -4.42 -5.78 -9.57
N ARG A 153 -5.54 -6.33 -10.10
CA ARG A 153 -6.85 -5.68 -10.14
C ARG A 153 -7.86 -6.53 -9.39
N HIS A 154 -8.77 -5.87 -8.68
CA HIS A 154 -9.86 -6.52 -7.97
C HIS A 154 -10.81 -7.23 -8.94
N GLY A 155 -10.93 -8.54 -8.85
CA GLY A 155 -11.76 -9.38 -9.72
C GLY A 155 -13.06 -9.88 -9.07
N GLY A 156 -13.51 -9.24 -7.99
CA GLY A 156 -14.67 -9.67 -7.21
C GLY A 156 -14.26 -10.47 -5.98
N GLU A 157 -14.10 -11.77 -6.10
CA GLU A 157 -13.71 -12.66 -4.99
C GLU A 157 -12.21 -13.03 -5.03
N VAL A 158 -11.51 -12.65 -6.08
CA VAL A 158 -10.09 -12.97 -6.28
C VAL A 158 -9.35 -11.81 -6.90
N TRP A 159 -8.05 -11.75 -6.68
CA TRP A 159 -7.16 -10.86 -7.42
C TRP A 159 -6.89 -11.40 -8.82
N GLN A 160 -7.02 -10.52 -9.83
CA GLN A 160 -6.56 -10.76 -11.19
C GLN A 160 -5.16 -10.16 -11.31
N ARG A 161 -4.13 -11.00 -11.45
CA ARG A 161 -2.80 -10.51 -11.77
C ARG A 161 -2.74 -10.13 -13.24
N LEU A 162 -2.63 -8.84 -13.52
CA LEU A 162 -2.63 -8.28 -14.87
C LEU A 162 -1.27 -8.42 -15.54
N ALA A 163 -0.21 -8.16 -14.78
CA ALA A 163 1.15 -8.15 -15.31
C ALA A 163 2.19 -8.43 -14.23
N VAL A 164 3.37 -8.85 -14.67
CA VAL A 164 4.61 -8.81 -13.91
C VAL A 164 5.67 -8.17 -14.82
N TYR A 165 6.11 -7.00 -14.44
CA TYR A 165 7.17 -6.28 -15.14
C TYR A 165 8.50 -6.46 -14.40
N ARG A 166 9.64 -6.30 -15.10
CA ARG A 166 10.96 -6.58 -14.53
C ARG A 166 12.01 -5.59 -15.00
N ASP A 167 13.04 -5.48 -14.20
CA ASP A 167 14.27 -4.75 -14.50
C ASP A 167 14.01 -3.30 -14.91
N ASP A 168 14.61 -2.81 -15.98
CA ASP A 168 14.54 -1.44 -16.43
C ASP A 168 13.42 -1.18 -17.46
N ALA A 169 12.38 -2.03 -17.46
CA ALA A 169 11.24 -1.87 -18.35
C ALA A 169 10.56 -0.51 -18.15
N THR A 170 10.14 0.12 -19.25
CA THR A 170 9.22 1.26 -19.21
C THR A 170 7.81 0.73 -19.44
N VAL A 171 6.89 1.01 -18.52
CA VAL A 171 5.59 0.36 -18.48
C VAL A 171 4.44 1.36 -18.35
N ARG A 172 3.25 0.95 -18.83
CA ARG A 172 1.98 1.62 -18.60
C ARG A 172 1.11 0.67 -17.78
N ALA A 173 1.12 0.83 -16.47
CA ALA A 173 0.49 -0.09 -15.53
C ALA A 173 -0.81 0.49 -14.95
N GLU A 174 -1.89 -0.32 -14.93
CA GLU A 174 -3.14 0.07 -14.27
C GLU A 174 -2.93 0.42 -12.78
N PRO A 175 -3.56 1.48 -12.27
CA PRO A 175 -4.51 2.40 -12.93
C PRO A 175 -3.85 3.65 -13.53
N PHE A 176 -2.54 3.64 -13.74
CA PHE A 176 -1.74 4.80 -14.14
C PHE A 176 -1.23 4.73 -15.59
N GLU A 177 -1.99 4.10 -16.50
CA GLU A 177 -1.58 3.84 -17.90
C GLU A 177 -1.36 5.13 -18.71
N ALA A 178 -1.88 6.26 -18.24
CA ALA A 178 -1.65 7.56 -18.86
C ALA A 178 -0.19 8.04 -18.76
N PHE A 179 0.63 7.35 -17.95
CA PHE A 179 2.02 7.70 -17.73
C PHE A 179 2.95 6.51 -18.05
N GLU A 180 4.07 6.80 -18.70
CA GLU A 180 5.16 5.83 -18.89
C GLU A 180 6.05 5.82 -17.64
N LEU A 181 5.96 4.72 -16.89
CA LEU A 181 6.74 4.50 -15.68
C LEU A 181 8.04 3.76 -16.02
N PRO A 182 9.20 4.42 -15.96
CA PRO A 182 10.51 3.78 -16.15
C PRO A 182 10.91 3.09 -14.84
N LEU A 183 10.76 1.76 -14.78
CA LEU A 183 11.02 0.98 -13.56
C LEU A 183 12.48 1.08 -13.10
N GLY A 184 13.43 1.28 -14.01
CA GLY A 184 14.84 1.44 -13.70
C GLY A 184 15.10 2.49 -12.61
N LEU A 185 14.34 3.60 -12.62
CA LEU A 185 14.45 4.67 -11.62
C LEU A 185 14.11 4.23 -10.20
N LEU A 186 13.31 3.16 -10.02
CA LEU A 186 12.98 2.63 -8.70
C LEU A 186 14.17 1.93 -8.04
N TRP A 187 15.13 1.48 -8.82
CA TRP A 187 16.29 0.70 -8.38
C TRP A 187 17.58 1.52 -8.26
N GLU A 188 17.62 2.69 -8.89
CA GLU A 188 18.74 3.62 -8.83
C GLU A 188 18.90 4.26 -7.44
N ARG A 189 20.14 4.63 -7.09
CA ARG A 189 20.47 5.32 -5.83
C ARG A 189 20.76 6.79 -6.11
#